data_fe96ac1df4c2ed68b1f5d36a8b6e7eb7
#
_entry.id   fe96ac1df4c2ed68b1f5d36a8b6e7eb7
#
_cell.length_a   1.000
_cell.length_b   1.000
_cell.length_c   1.000
_cell.angle_alpha   90.00
_cell.angle_beta   90.00
_cell.angle_gamma   90.00
#
_symmetry.space_group_name_H-M   'P 1'
#
loop_
_entity.id
_entity.type
_entity.pdbx_description
1 polymer ?
#
loop_
_entity_poly.entity_id
_entity_poly.type
_entity_poly.pdbx_seq_one_letter_code
_entity_poly.pdbx_strand_id
1 'polypeptide(L)'
;MRINLRVWRQAGPNAPGQLVDYIAENVSPDMSFLEMLDVVNEGLIRKGDDPIAFDSDCREGICGACGFLVNGIPHGPDSGTTVCQLHMRRFRDGETIVLEPWRAKAFPAIKDLVVDRGAFDRIIQAGGYTSINVGGAQDGNAILIPKDTAERAMDSAACIGCGACVAACKNASAALFTSAKITQLALLPQGQTERGRRVVAMVDRHDTEGFGSCSNEGECEAVCPKEIPITNIARMNREYFRAMLIASD
;
A
#
# COMPACT_ATOMS: atom_id res chain seq x y z
N MET A 1 -23.78 -18.25 -4.27
CA MET A 1 -24.10 -17.01 -5.03
C MET A 1 -23.49 -17.10 -6.41
N ARG A 2 -24.05 -16.38 -7.36
CA ARG A 2 -23.47 -16.10 -8.67
C ARG A 2 -23.00 -14.65 -8.69
N ILE A 3 -21.76 -14.41 -9.09
CA ILE A 3 -21.16 -13.06 -9.17
C ILE A 3 -20.71 -12.82 -10.61
N ASN A 4 -21.05 -11.65 -11.14
CA ASN A 4 -20.57 -11.20 -12.45
C ASN A 4 -19.31 -10.36 -12.19
N LEU A 5 -18.20 -10.70 -12.83
CA LEU A 5 -16.93 -9.99 -12.70
C LEU A 5 -16.62 -9.27 -14.01
N ARG A 6 -16.19 -8.02 -13.92
CA ARG A 6 -15.59 -7.27 -15.03
C ARG A 6 -14.16 -6.95 -14.65
N VAL A 7 -13.22 -7.69 -15.22
CA VAL A 7 -11.82 -7.65 -14.80
C VAL A 7 -10.98 -6.98 -15.87
N TRP A 8 -10.15 -6.05 -15.45
CA TRP A 8 -9.13 -5.48 -16.33
C TRP A 8 -8.11 -6.54 -16.71
N ARG A 9 -7.99 -6.78 -18.04
CA ARG A 9 -7.03 -7.71 -18.61
C ARG A 9 -6.03 -6.94 -19.46
N GLN A 10 -4.75 -7.17 -19.18
CA GLN A 10 -3.64 -6.53 -19.88
C GLN A 10 -2.45 -7.48 -19.89
N ALA A 11 -1.99 -7.87 -21.08
CA ALA A 11 -0.96 -8.90 -21.22
C ALA A 11 0.45 -8.46 -20.80
N GLY A 12 0.68 -7.15 -20.65
CA GLY A 12 1.99 -6.61 -20.26
C GLY A 12 2.00 -5.08 -20.20
N PRO A 13 3.11 -4.47 -19.78
CA PRO A 13 3.20 -3.01 -19.53
C PRO A 13 2.81 -2.13 -20.72
N ASN A 14 3.15 -2.58 -21.94
CA ASN A 14 2.92 -1.84 -23.18
C ASN A 14 1.74 -2.36 -24.00
N ALA A 15 1.05 -3.39 -23.51
CA ALA A 15 -0.12 -3.94 -24.18
C ALA A 15 -1.37 -3.08 -23.87
N PRO A 16 -2.32 -2.94 -24.80
CA PRO A 16 -3.60 -2.34 -24.49
C PRO A 16 -4.36 -3.23 -23.49
N GLY A 17 -5.00 -2.60 -22.51
CA GLY A 17 -5.85 -3.28 -21.56
C GLY A 17 -7.33 -3.06 -21.86
N GLN A 18 -8.17 -3.99 -21.44
CA GLN A 18 -9.63 -3.92 -21.58
C GLN A 18 -10.34 -4.62 -20.42
N LEU A 19 -11.57 -4.27 -20.18
CA LEU A 19 -12.43 -4.98 -19.23
C LEU A 19 -13.01 -6.23 -19.93
N VAL A 20 -12.87 -7.39 -19.27
CA VAL A 20 -13.38 -8.68 -19.75
C VAL A 20 -14.35 -9.25 -18.72
N ASP A 21 -15.47 -9.77 -19.18
CA ASP A 21 -16.52 -10.28 -18.31
C ASP A 21 -16.30 -11.77 -17.98
N TYR A 22 -16.48 -12.12 -16.72
CA TYR A 22 -16.41 -13.48 -16.18
C TYR A 22 -17.61 -13.72 -15.25
N ILE A 23 -17.91 -15.00 -15.03
CA ILE A 23 -18.96 -15.41 -14.09
C ILE A 23 -18.32 -16.35 -13.07
N ALA A 24 -18.45 -16.00 -11.79
CA ALA A 24 -18.16 -16.88 -10.68
C ALA A 24 -19.44 -17.53 -10.20
N GLU A 25 -19.55 -18.85 -10.36
CA GLU A 25 -20.71 -19.65 -9.93
C GLU A 25 -20.40 -20.39 -8.63
N ASN A 26 -21.46 -20.75 -7.88
CA ASN A 26 -21.37 -21.50 -6.64
C ASN A 26 -20.48 -20.86 -5.57
N VAL A 27 -20.40 -19.52 -5.55
CA VAL A 27 -19.64 -18.77 -4.58
C VAL A 27 -20.29 -18.86 -3.20
N SER A 28 -19.54 -19.35 -2.19
CA SER A 28 -19.99 -19.29 -0.80
C SER A 28 -19.88 -17.86 -0.26
N PRO A 29 -20.84 -17.38 0.52
CA PRO A 29 -20.73 -16.10 1.24
C PRO A 29 -19.50 -16.04 2.17
N ASP A 30 -19.05 -17.17 2.66
CA ASP A 30 -17.92 -17.27 3.61
C ASP A 30 -16.55 -17.33 2.93
N MET A 31 -16.51 -17.49 1.61
CA MET A 31 -15.25 -17.37 0.86
C MET A 31 -14.65 -15.96 1.00
N SER A 32 -13.32 -15.88 1.08
CA SER A 32 -12.62 -14.63 0.84
C SER A 32 -12.71 -14.23 -0.65
N PHE A 33 -12.48 -12.97 -0.93
CA PHE A 33 -12.50 -12.46 -2.31
C PHE A 33 -11.44 -13.15 -3.19
N LEU A 34 -10.27 -13.43 -2.62
CA LEU A 34 -9.19 -14.11 -3.35
C LEU A 34 -9.49 -15.58 -3.61
N GLU A 35 -10.16 -16.29 -2.68
CA GLU A 35 -10.61 -17.67 -2.92
C GLU A 35 -11.62 -17.73 -4.08
N MET A 36 -12.52 -16.76 -4.17
CA MET A 36 -13.44 -16.67 -5.30
C MET A 36 -12.67 -16.48 -6.63
N LEU A 37 -11.64 -15.63 -6.65
CA LEU A 37 -10.77 -15.47 -7.84
C LEU A 37 -9.96 -16.74 -8.16
N ASP A 38 -9.49 -17.47 -7.15
CA ASP A 38 -8.83 -18.76 -7.36
C ASP A 38 -9.76 -19.76 -8.07
N VAL A 39 -11.03 -19.86 -7.62
CA VAL A 39 -12.03 -20.73 -8.25
C VAL A 39 -12.29 -20.33 -9.72
N VAL A 40 -12.38 -19.03 -10.01
CA VAL A 40 -12.51 -18.53 -11.39
C VAL A 40 -11.29 -18.94 -12.21
N ASN A 41 -10.08 -18.75 -11.68
CA ASN A 41 -8.84 -19.10 -12.36
C ASN A 41 -8.69 -20.61 -12.61
N GLU A 42 -9.09 -21.45 -11.65
CA GLU A 42 -9.14 -22.90 -11.90
C GLU A 42 -10.06 -23.25 -13.08
N GLY A 43 -11.21 -22.57 -13.15
CA GLY A 43 -12.14 -22.75 -14.28
C GLY A 43 -11.55 -22.34 -15.62
N LEU A 44 -10.78 -21.26 -15.67
CA LEU A 44 -10.06 -20.78 -16.86
C LEU A 44 -8.96 -21.78 -17.26
N ILE A 45 -8.13 -22.20 -16.33
CA ILE A 45 -7.03 -23.15 -16.57
C ILE A 45 -7.56 -24.48 -17.14
N ARG A 46 -8.67 -25.01 -16.60
CA ARG A 46 -9.31 -26.23 -17.11
C ARG A 46 -9.79 -26.11 -18.54
N LYS A 47 -10.13 -24.90 -18.98
CA LYS A 47 -10.55 -24.60 -20.37
C LYS A 47 -9.36 -24.31 -21.30
N GLY A 48 -8.15 -24.18 -20.76
CA GLY A 48 -6.95 -23.76 -21.50
C GLY A 48 -6.87 -22.24 -21.71
N ASP A 49 -7.69 -21.46 -20.99
CA ASP A 49 -7.68 -20.00 -21.02
C ASP A 49 -6.61 -19.42 -20.08
N ASP A 50 -6.12 -18.22 -20.39
CA ASP A 50 -5.14 -17.52 -19.57
C ASP A 50 -5.77 -17.03 -18.23
N PRO A 51 -5.26 -17.45 -17.05
CA PRO A 51 -5.81 -17.06 -15.78
C PRO A 51 -5.64 -15.56 -15.52
N ILE A 52 -6.50 -14.99 -14.67
CA ILE A 52 -6.41 -13.61 -14.19
C ILE A 52 -5.18 -13.50 -13.31
N ALA A 53 -4.24 -12.60 -13.64
CA ALA A 53 -3.07 -12.33 -12.81
C ALA A 53 -3.44 -11.37 -11.67
N PHE A 54 -3.19 -11.80 -10.45
CA PHE A 54 -3.26 -10.98 -9.23
C PHE A 54 -2.22 -11.45 -8.22
N ASP A 55 -1.70 -10.53 -7.41
CA ASP A 55 -0.75 -10.87 -6.36
C ASP A 55 -1.47 -11.32 -5.09
N SER A 56 -0.95 -12.33 -4.44
CA SER A 56 -1.36 -12.77 -3.10
C SER A 56 -0.22 -13.50 -2.41
N ASP A 57 -0.10 -13.32 -1.09
CA ASP A 57 0.92 -13.99 -0.29
C ASP A 57 0.34 -14.39 1.07
N CYS A 58 0.38 -13.54 2.09
CA CYS A 58 0.00 -13.88 3.47
C CYS A 58 -1.47 -14.28 3.64
N ARG A 59 -2.37 -13.72 2.86
CA ARG A 59 -3.86 -13.85 2.95
C ARG A 59 -4.46 -13.47 4.31
N GLU A 60 -3.72 -12.72 5.12
CA GLU A 60 -4.15 -12.24 6.45
C GLU A 60 -3.95 -10.73 6.66
N GLY A 61 -3.79 -9.97 5.58
CA GLY A 61 -3.78 -8.50 5.61
C GLY A 61 -2.51 -7.85 6.15
N ILE A 62 -1.35 -8.51 6.08
CA ILE A 62 -0.08 -8.01 6.65
C ILE A 62 1.05 -7.81 5.65
N CYS A 63 0.99 -8.40 4.45
CA CYS A 63 2.09 -8.30 3.47
C CYS A 63 1.94 -7.17 2.44
N GLY A 64 0.71 -6.66 2.23
CA GLY A 64 0.44 -5.62 1.24
C GLY A 64 0.46 -6.07 -0.23
N ALA A 65 0.59 -7.38 -0.54
CA ALA A 65 0.69 -7.87 -1.91
C ALA A 65 -0.63 -7.75 -2.69
N CYS A 66 -1.76 -8.14 -2.11
CA CYS A 66 -3.07 -8.31 -2.76
C CYS A 66 -3.82 -6.99 -3.10
N GLY A 67 -3.11 -5.97 -3.58
CA GLY A 67 -3.69 -4.64 -3.79
C GLY A 67 -4.27 -4.43 -5.19
N PHE A 68 -5.59 -4.22 -5.29
CA PHE A 68 -6.28 -3.75 -6.50
C PHE A 68 -7.61 -3.06 -6.16
N LEU A 69 -8.21 -2.39 -7.15
CA LEU A 69 -9.51 -1.72 -6.98
C LEU A 69 -10.66 -2.72 -7.12
N VAL A 70 -11.59 -2.66 -6.20
CA VAL A 70 -12.88 -3.36 -6.27
C VAL A 70 -13.98 -2.30 -6.35
N ASN A 71 -14.69 -2.25 -7.46
CA ASN A 71 -15.71 -1.21 -7.76
C ASN A 71 -15.13 0.22 -7.60
N GLY A 72 -13.87 0.44 -8.02
CA GLY A 72 -13.20 1.74 -7.93
C GLY A 72 -12.66 2.11 -6.54
N ILE A 73 -12.86 1.26 -5.53
CA ILE A 73 -12.38 1.49 -4.15
C ILE A 73 -11.15 0.63 -3.89
N PRO A 74 -10.01 1.21 -3.46
CA PRO A 74 -8.84 0.43 -3.06
C PRO A 74 -9.18 -0.57 -1.96
N HIS A 75 -8.84 -1.84 -2.18
CA HIS A 75 -9.17 -2.99 -1.32
C HIS A 75 -10.67 -3.31 -1.15
N GLY A 76 -11.59 -2.55 -1.75
CA GLY A 76 -13.03 -2.79 -1.66
C GLY A 76 -13.76 -1.96 -0.60
N PRO A 77 -15.02 -2.28 -0.31
CA PRO A 77 -15.93 -1.41 0.42
C PRO A 77 -15.72 -1.37 1.95
N ASP A 78 -14.93 -2.29 2.51
CA ASP A 78 -14.74 -2.37 3.96
C ASP A 78 -13.53 -1.52 4.40
N SER A 79 -13.71 -0.69 5.43
CA SER A 79 -12.62 0.11 6.01
C SER A 79 -11.66 -0.77 6.81
N GLY A 80 -10.38 -0.36 6.88
CA GLY A 80 -9.35 -1.07 7.65
C GLY A 80 -9.05 -2.49 7.13
N THR A 81 -9.40 -2.80 5.88
CA THR A 81 -9.40 -4.17 5.35
C THR A 81 -8.62 -4.23 4.03
N THR A 82 -7.93 -5.33 3.81
CA THR A 82 -7.28 -5.65 2.52
C THR A 82 -8.16 -6.60 1.70
N VAL A 83 -7.89 -6.71 0.39
CA VAL A 83 -8.67 -7.60 -0.49
C VAL A 83 -8.70 -9.06 0.01
N CYS A 84 -7.60 -9.56 0.57
CA CYS A 84 -7.54 -10.93 1.09
C CYS A 84 -8.42 -11.17 2.33
N GLN A 85 -8.82 -10.11 3.01
CA GLN A 85 -9.72 -10.17 4.18
C GLN A 85 -11.17 -9.84 3.80
N LEU A 86 -11.43 -9.34 2.60
CA LEU A 86 -12.76 -9.08 2.08
C LEU A 86 -13.47 -10.41 1.80
N HIS A 87 -14.72 -10.55 2.27
CA HIS A 87 -15.50 -11.77 2.10
C HIS A 87 -16.67 -11.57 1.15
N MET A 88 -17.08 -12.66 0.46
CA MET A 88 -18.12 -12.61 -0.55
C MET A 88 -19.50 -12.29 0.00
N ARG A 89 -19.77 -12.49 1.29
CA ARG A 89 -21.00 -12.05 1.96
C ARG A 89 -21.25 -10.53 1.93
N ARG A 90 -20.21 -9.76 1.55
CA ARG A 90 -20.33 -8.30 1.36
C ARG A 90 -21.06 -7.93 0.08
N PHE A 91 -21.16 -8.85 -0.85
CA PHE A 91 -21.78 -8.67 -2.16
C PHE A 91 -23.11 -9.44 -2.26
N ARG A 92 -23.97 -9.02 -3.21
CA ARG A 92 -25.26 -9.63 -3.43
C ARG A 92 -25.19 -10.66 -4.57
N ASP A 93 -26.09 -11.65 -4.50
CA ASP A 93 -26.27 -12.58 -5.61
C ASP A 93 -26.65 -11.84 -6.91
N GLY A 94 -25.97 -12.18 -8.01
CA GLY A 94 -26.13 -11.51 -9.31
C GLY A 94 -25.43 -10.14 -9.44
N GLU A 95 -24.74 -9.66 -8.40
CA GLU A 95 -24.01 -8.38 -8.46
C GLU A 95 -22.90 -8.41 -9.48
N THR A 96 -22.63 -7.26 -10.12
CA THR A 96 -21.48 -7.06 -10.99
C THR A 96 -20.39 -6.32 -10.24
N ILE A 97 -19.18 -6.90 -10.18
CA ILE A 97 -18.02 -6.35 -9.51
C ILE A 97 -16.94 -6.02 -10.56
N VAL A 98 -16.45 -4.78 -10.54
CA VAL A 98 -15.40 -4.32 -11.45
C VAL A 98 -14.05 -4.39 -10.73
N LEU A 99 -13.06 -5.03 -11.36
CA LEU A 99 -11.69 -5.17 -10.83
C LEU A 99 -10.69 -4.48 -11.74
N GLU A 100 -9.86 -3.62 -11.17
CA GLU A 100 -8.84 -2.85 -11.89
C GLU A 100 -7.54 -2.78 -11.08
N PRO A 101 -6.37 -2.71 -11.75
CA PRO A 101 -5.09 -2.50 -11.07
C PRO A 101 -5.01 -1.09 -10.46
N TRP A 102 -4.01 -0.85 -9.61
CA TRP A 102 -3.65 0.51 -9.22
C TRP A 102 -3.33 1.34 -10.46
N ARG A 103 -4.07 2.42 -10.68
CA ARG A 103 -3.88 3.32 -11.82
C ARG A 103 -3.02 4.52 -11.45
N ALA A 104 -1.73 4.28 -11.28
CA ALA A 104 -0.76 5.34 -11.04
C ALA A 104 0.43 5.18 -11.98
N LYS A 105 0.98 6.30 -12.50
CA LYS A 105 2.14 6.27 -13.39
C LYS A 105 3.35 5.60 -12.73
N ALA A 106 3.52 5.79 -11.43
CA ALA A 106 4.59 5.20 -10.65
C ALA A 106 4.40 3.70 -10.36
N PHE A 107 3.23 3.14 -10.68
CA PHE A 107 2.89 1.71 -10.57
C PHE A 107 2.50 1.15 -11.93
N PRO A 108 3.45 0.99 -12.87
CA PRO A 108 3.12 0.43 -14.18
C PRO A 108 2.57 -1.00 -14.05
N ALA A 109 1.56 -1.31 -14.87
CA ALA A 109 0.98 -2.65 -14.87
C ALA A 109 2.00 -3.67 -15.38
N ILE A 110 2.17 -4.76 -14.65
CA ILE A 110 2.96 -5.93 -15.09
C ILE A 110 2.06 -6.84 -15.93
N LYS A 111 0.93 -7.25 -15.38
CA LYS A 111 -0.11 -8.04 -16.06
C LYS A 111 -1.43 -7.91 -15.28
N ASP A 112 -2.53 -7.72 -15.97
CA ASP A 112 -3.89 -7.65 -15.41
C ASP A 112 -4.01 -6.75 -14.19
N LEU A 113 -4.14 -7.32 -12.97
CA LEU A 113 -4.28 -6.61 -11.70
C LEU A 113 -2.93 -6.39 -10.98
N VAL A 114 -1.85 -6.96 -11.52
CA VAL A 114 -0.49 -6.88 -10.93
C VAL A 114 0.22 -5.63 -11.43
N VAL A 115 0.78 -4.86 -10.52
CA VAL A 115 1.56 -3.64 -10.80
C VAL A 115 2.95 -3.70 -10.18
N ASP A 116 3.93 -3.03 -10.81
CA ASP A 116 5.25 -2.85 -10.24
C ASP A 116 5.23 -1.76 -9.16
N ARG A 117 5.52 -2.13 -7.93
CA ARG A 117 5.65 -1.23 -6.78
C ARG A 117 7.09 -0.97 -6.37
N GLY A 118 8.07 -1.28 -7.21
CA GLY A 118 9.49 -1.08 -6.96
C GLY A 118 9.86 0.37 -6.61
N ALA A 119 9.03 1.35 -7.02
CA ALA A 119 9.18 2.74 -6.59
C ALA A 119 9.12 2.89 -5.05
N PHE A 120 8.28 2.12 -4.37
CA PHE A 120 8.20 2.10 -2.91
C PHE A 120 9.49 1.54 -2.27
N ASP A 121 10.02 0.47 -2.84
CA ASP A 121 11.26 -0.14 -2.36
C ASP A 121 12.42 0.84 -2.46
N ARG A 122 12.51 1.58 -3.57
CA ARG A 122 13.54 2.60 -3.77
C ARG A 122 13.41 3.79 -2.80
N ILE A 123 12.19 4.18 -2.41
CA ILE A 123 11.98 5.18 -1.34
C ILE A 123 12.50 4.64 0.01
N ILE A 124 12.16 3.40 0.36
CA ILE A 124 12.64 2.78 1.61
C ILE A 124 14.16 2.62 1.60
N GLN A 125 14.77 2.19 0.51
CA GLN A 125 16.23 2.09 0.35
C GLN A 125 16.93 3.43 0.57
N ALA A 126 16.31 4.54 0.19
CA ALA A 126 16.90 5.87 0.32
C ALA A 126 17.11 6.32 1.78
N GLY A 127 16.27 5.83 2.73
CA GLY A 127 16.39 6.27 4.12
C GLY A 127 15.59 5.48 5.14
N GLY A 128 14.81 4.48 4.74
CA GLY A 128 13.92 3.72 5.62
C GLY A 128 14.61 2.71 6.54
N TYR A 129 15.87 2.93 6.89
CA TYR A 129 16.72 2.05 7.69
C TYR A 129 17.31 2.78 8.89
N THR A 130 17.89 2.01 9.80
CA THR A 130 18.76 2.51 10.89
C THR A 130 20.15 1.90 10.76
N SER A 131 21.18 2.68 11.05
CA SER A 131 22.56 2.17 11.09
C SER A 131 22.75 1.14 12.19
N ILE A 132 23.66 0.19 11.97
CA ILE A 132 24.05 -0.77 12.99
C ILE A 132 24.76 -0.02 14.11
N ASN A 133 24.31 -0.21 15.34
CA ASN A 133 24.98 0.33 16.52
C ASN A 133 26.26 -0.52 16.79
N VAL A 134 27.42 0.12 16.75
CA VAL A 134 28.70 -0.52 17.07
C VAL A 134 29.07 -0.20 18.52
N GLY A 135 29.03 -1.19 19.37
CA GLY A 135 29.31 -1.04 20.79
C GLY A 135 28.48 -2.01 21.65
N GLY A 136 28.59 -1.86 22.96
CA GLY A 136 27.75 -2.61 23.91
C GLY A 136 26.28 -2.21 23.81
N ALA A 137 25.37 -3.16 23.98
CA ALA A 137 23.96 -2.83 24.17
C ALA A 137 23.78 -2.01 25.44
N GLN A 138 22.89 -1.02 25.37
CA GLN A 138 22.50 -0.27 26.56
C GLN A 138 21.64 -1.12 27.49
N ASP A 139 21.71 -0.85 28.78
CA ASP A 139 20.84 -1.51 29.77
C ASP A 139 19.35 -1.24 29.46
N GLY A 140 18.51 -2.16 29.82
CA GLY A 140 17.07 -1.99 29.75
C GLY A 140 16.65 -0.72 30.49
N ASN A 141 15.75 0.06 29.88
CA ASN A 141 15.28 1.35 30.39
C ASN A 141 16.34 2.47 30.49
N ALA A 142 17.51 2.34 29.87
CA ALA A 142 18.53 3.40 29.84
C ALA A 142 18.02 4.64 29.06
N ILE A 143 17.21 4.41 28.02
CA ILE A 143 16.55 5.48 27.24
C ILE A 143 15.04 5.35 27.41
N LEU A 144 14.44 6.24 28.16
CA LEU A 144 13.00 6.25 28.41
C LEU A 144 12.27 6.88 27.21
N ILE A 145 11.26 6.20 26.69
CA ILE A 145 10.38 6.69 25.64
C ILE A 145 8.97 6.82 26.22
N PRO A 146 8.36 8.03 26.18
CA PRO A 146 6.96 8.19 26.60
C PRO A 146 6.04 7.25 25.81
N LYS A 147 5.05 6.66 26.48
CA LYS A 147 4.11 5.70 25.87
C LYS A 147 3.46 6.26 24.59
N ASP A 148 2.90 7.47 24.66
CA ASP A 148 2.25 8.11 23.51
C ASP A 148 3.18 8.31 22.31
N THR A 149 4.47 8.52 22.55
CA THR A 149 5.48 8.66 21.50
C THR A 149 5.77 7.30 20.86
N ALA A 150 5.90 6.26 21.68
CA ALA A 150 6.12 4.89 21.21
C ALA A 150 4.90 4.38 20.43
N GLU A 151 3.68 4.60 20.92
CA GLU A 151 2.45 4.21 20.22
C GLU A 151 2.35 4.87 18.85
N ARG A 152 2.52 6.18 18.74
CA ARG A 152 2.51 6.88 17.43
C ARG A 152 3.60 6.37 16.47
N ALA A 153 4.75 5.99 16.99
CA ALA A 153 5.79 5.39 16.17
C ALA A 153 5.36 4.02 15.66
N MET A 154 4.74 3.19 16.50
CA MET A 154 4.28 1.85 16.12
C MET A 154 3.06 1.90 15.19
N ASP A 155 2.11 2.82 15.42
CA ASP A 155 1.00 3.06 14.49
C ASP A 155 1.52 3.41 13.08
N SER A 156 2.54 4.27 13.02
CA SER A 156 3.18 4.61 11.74
C SER A 156 3.92 3.42 11.12
N ALA A 157 4.51 2.54 11.96
CA ALA A 157 5.20 1.32 11.53
C ALA A 157 4.27 0.27 10.94
N ALA A 158 2.96 0.34 11.24
CA ALA A 158 1.96 -0.60 10.74
C ALA A 158 1.77 -0.56 9.21
N CYS A 159 2.33 0.44 8.52
CA CYS A 159 2.26 0.54 7.06
C CYS A 159 2.83 -0.70 6.37
N ILE A 160 2.02 -1.36 5.54
CA ILE A 160 2.38 -2.59 4.80
C ILE A 160 2.79 -2.34 3.33
N GLY A 161 2.90 -1.09 2.89
CA GLY A 161 3.33 -0.75 1.53
C GLY A 161 2.40 -1.25 0.42
N CYS A 162 1.09 -1.38 0.69
CA CYS A 162 0.14 -1.94 -0.28
C CYS A 162 -0.13 -1.06 -1.50
N GLY A 163 0.04 0.27 -1.40
CA GLY A 163 -0.20 1.21 -2.51
C GLY A 163 -1.61 1.80 -2.57
N ALA A 164 -2.54 1.41 -1.68
CA ALA A 164 -3.90 1.94 -1.67
C ALA A 164 -3.96 3.47 -1.54
N CYS A 165 -3.08 4.06 -0.73
CA CYS A 165 -2.97 5.50 -0.55
C CYS A 165 -2.63 6.25 -1.85
N VAL A 166 -1.80 5.66 -2.71
CA VAL A 166 -1.46 6.22 -4.02
C VAL A 166 -2.64 6.07 -4.98
N ALA A 167 -3.29 4.90 -4.97
CA ALA A 167 -4.41 4.61 -5.85
C ALA A 167 -5.64 5.49 -5.58
N ALA A 168 -5.89 5.86 -4.31
CA ALA A 168 -6.99 6.75 -3.94
C ALA A 168 -6.69 8.23 -4.18
N CYS A 169 -5.43 8.61 -4.20
CA CYS A 169 -5.03 10.01 -4.30
C CYS A 169 -5.21 10.55 -5.73
N LYS A 170 -5.91 11.68 -5.89
CA LYS A 170 -6.07 12.37 -7.20
C LYS A 170 -4.75 12.64 -7.90
N ASN A 171 -3.71 12.93 -7.11
CA ASN A 171 -2.38 13.24 -7.62
C ASN A 171 -1.47 12.01 -7.66
N ALA A 172 -1.95 10.82 -7.30
CA ALA A 172 -1.16 9.62 -7.13
C ALA A 172 0.08 9.85 -6.23
N SER A 173 -0.09 10.58 -5.12
CA SER A 173 1.00 10.90 -4.19
C SER A 173 1.30 9.73 -3.25
N ALA A 174 2.57 9.44 -3.03
CA ALA A 174 3.04 8.48 -2.03
C ALA A 174 3.36 9.14 -0.67
N ALA A 175 2.90 10.36 -0.44
CA ALA A 175 3.25 11.13 0.76
C ALA A 175 2.89 10.39 2.07
N LEU A 176 1.74 9.69 2.12
CA LEU A 176 1.35 8.90 3.31
C LEU A 176 2.32 7.74 3.56
N PHE A 177 2.68 6.99 2.52
CA PHE A 177 3.65 5.89 2.62
C PHE A 177 5.02 6.39 3.09
N THR A 178 5.56 7.41 2.44
CA THR A 178 6.87 8.00 2.76
C THR A 178 6.89 8.55 4.18
N SER A 179 5.85 9.30 4.56
CA SER A 179 5.73 9.92 5.88
C SER A 179 5.57 8.91 7.02
N ALA A 180 4.95 7.77 6.77
CA ALA A 180 4.80 6.71 7.78
C ALA A 180 6.17 6.22 8.27
N LYS A 181 7.09 5.89 7.38
CA LYS A 181 8.44 5.44 7.74
C LYS A 181 9.28 6.55 8.36
N ILE A 182 9.21 7.77 7.83
CA ILE A 182 9.90 8.94 8.40
C ILE A 182 9.40 9.21 9.82
N THR A 183 8.08 9.20 10.05
CA THR A 183 7.48 9.42 11.38
C THR A 183 7.89 8.35 12.38
N GLN A 184 7.80 7.06 12.00
CA GLN A 184 8.23 5.96 12.84
C GLN A 184 9.64 6.21 13.39
N LEU A 185 10.60 6.42 12.50
CA LEU A 185 12.01 6.53 12.88
C LEU A 185 12.37 7.90 13.50
N ALA A 186 11.62 8.96 13.19
CA ALA A 186 11.82 10.26 13.85
C ALA A 186 11.36 10.28 15.31
N LEU A 187 10.44 9.40 15.70
CA LEU A 187 9.92 9.29 17.06
C LEU A 187 10.72 8.31 17.94
N LEU A 188 11.48 7.41 17.34
CA LEU A 188 12.27 6.40 18.06
C LEU A 188 13.73 6.81 18.22
N PRO A 189 14.38 6.47 19.36
CA PRO A 189 15.81 6.73 19.58
C PRO A 189 16.69 6.15 18.49
N GLN A 190 16.35 4.94 18.00
CA GLN A 190 17.09 4.22 16.95
C GLN A 190 17.18 4.98 15.64
N GLY A 191 16.24 5.86 15.36
CA GLY A 191 16.18 6.60 14.11
C GLY A 191 16.86 7.98 14.15
N GLN A 192 17.42 8.41 15.28
CA GLN A 192 17.91 9.78 15.44
C GLN A 192 19.17 10.07 14.65
N THR A 193 20.08 9.12 14.51
CA THR A 193 21.36 9.28 13.80
C THR A 193 21.16 9.73 12.35
N GLU A 194 20.21 9.12 11.63
CA GLU A 194 19.94 9.44 10.22
C GLU A 194 18.76 10.41 10.03
N ARG A 195 18.17 10.93 11.10
CA ARG A 195 16.88 11.66 11.08
C ARG A 195 16.79 12.73 10.00
N GLY A 196 17.77 13.64 9.93
CA GLY A 196 17.83 14.72 8.94
C GLY A 196 18.10 14.21 7.53
N ARG A 197 19.13 13.36 7.37
CA ARG A 197 19.48 12.77 6.06
C ARG A 197 18.33 11.89 5.51
N ARG A 198 17.67 11.12 6.37
CA ARG A 198 16.56 10.26 6.01
C ARG A 198 15.44 11.03 5.35
N VAL A 199 14.95 12.09 6.00
CA VAL A 199 13.79 12.83 5.48
C VAL A 199 14.12 13.46 4.13
N VAL A 200 15.29 14.06 3.96
CA VAL A 200 15.70 14.66 2.68
C VAL A 200 15.79 13.58 1.60
N ALA A 201 16.55 12.50 1.85
CA ALA A 201 16.76 11.46 0.86
C ALA A 201 15.45 10.73 0.45
N MET A 202 14.55 10.47 1.40
CA MET A 202 13.28 9.80 1.08
C MET A 202 12.30 10.73 0.35
N VAL A 203 12.26 12.02 0.65
CA VAL A 203 11.43 12.99 -0.07
C VAL A 203 11.97 13.20 -1.48
N ASP A 204 13.28 13.39 -1.65
CA ASP A 204 13.91 13.52 -2.97
C ASP A 204 13.64 12.27 -3.84
N ARG A 205 13.73 11.08 -3.22
CA ARG A 205 13.41 9.84 -3.93
C ARG A 205 11.93 9.78 -4.31
N HIS A 206 11.02 10.12 -3.41
CA HIS A 206 9.58 10.20 -3.71
C HIS A 206 9.32 11.10 -4.93
N ASP A 207 9.94 12.27 -4.98
CA ASP A 207 9.74 13.24 -6.07
C ASP A 207 10.29 12.72 -7.41
N THR A 208 11.38 11.94 -7.40
CA THR A 208 12.00 11.38 -8.61
C THR A 208 11.30 10.12 -9.13
N GLU A 209 10.52 9.41 -8.33
CA GLU A 209 9.82 8.17 -8.74
C GLU A 209 8.52 8.43 -9.51
N GLY A 210 8.16 9.67 -9.76
CA GLY A 210 7.00 10.03 -10.57
C GLY A 210 5.67 10.03 -9.82
N PHE A 211 5.71 10.09 -8.50
CA PHE A 211 4.54 10.37 -7.67
C PHE A 211 4.18 11.85 -7.73
N GLY A 212 2.89 12.15 -7.61
CA GLY A 212 2.41 13.53 -7.56
C GLY A 212 2.54 14.14 -6.16
N SER A 213 2.41 15.46 -6.11
CA SER A 213 2.44 16.23 -4.86
C SER A 213 1.16 16.05 -4.04
N CYS A 214 1.30 16.06 -2.72
CA CYS A 214 0.17 15.98 -1.80
C CYS A 214 -0.61 17.29 -1.77
N SER A 215 -1.93 17.24 -1.99
CA SER A 215 -2.88 18.35 -1.85
C SER A 215 -3.72 18.30 -0.55
N ASN A 216 -3.37 17.38 0.36
CA ASN A 216 -3.96 17.24 1.70
C ASN A 216 -5.48 16.97 1.70
N GLU A 217 -5.98 16.13 0.80
CA GLU A 217 -7.41 15.85 0.67
C GLU A 217 -7.92 14.72 1.58
N GLY A 218 -7.03 13.83 2.07
CA GLY A 218 -7.35 12.83 3.09
C GLY A 218 -7.80 11.47 2.57
N GLU A 219 -8.01 11.26 1.26
CA GLU A 219 -8.45 9.98 0.69
C GLU A 219 -7.48 8.83 1.04
N CYS A 220 -6.20 9.12 1.12
CA CYS A 220 -5.17 8.14 1.45
C CYS A 220 -5.33 7.54 2.86
N GLU A 221 -5.73 8.34 3.84
CA GLU A 221 -6.06 7.87 5.20
C GLU A 221 -7.36 7.05 5.18
N ALA A 222 -8.39 7.55 4.48
CA ALA A 222 -9.70 6.91 4.43
C ALA A 222 -9.69 5.48 3.87
N VAL A 223 -8.77 5.19 2.93
CA VAL A 223 -8.65 3.85 2.32
C VAL A 223 -7.54 3.00 2.91
N CYS A 224 -6.83 3.50 3.91
CA CYS A 224 -5.68 2.79 4.45
C CYS A 224 -6.11 1.55 5.26
N PRO A 225 -5.71 0.32 4.86
CA PRO A 225 -6.08 -0.89 5.59
C PRO A 225 -5.39 -1.00 6.96
N LYS A 226 -4.44 -0.09 7.24
CA LYS A 226 -3.71 0.01 8.52
C LYS A 226 -3.95 1.33 9.24
N GLU A 227 -4.94 2.11 8.79
CA GLU A 227 -5.40 3.34 9.45
C GLU A 227 -4.25 4.33 9.74
N ILE A 228 -3.27 4.40 8.82
CA ILE A 228 -2.13 5.32 8.95
C ILE A 228 -2.63 6.76 8.88
N PRO A 229 -2.43 7.58 9.93
CA PRO A 229 -3.01 8.91 9.99
C PRO A 229 -2.28 9.91 9.09
N ILE A 230 -3.05 10.80 8.44
CA ILE A 230 -2.53 11.87 7.57
C ILE A 230 -1.60 12.84 8.31
N THR A 231 -1.70 12.92 9.64
CA THR A 231 -0.81 13.72 10.49
C THR A 231 0.67 13.35 10.33
N ASN A 232 0.97 12.15 9.84
CA ASN A 232 2.32 11.74 9.48
C ASN A 232 2.91 12.63 8.36
N ILE A 233 2.10 13.07 7.41
CA ILE A 233 2.54 13.99 6.34
C ILE A 233 2.96 15.34 6.92
N ALA A 234 2.17 15.88 7.85
CA ALA A 234 2.53 17.13 8.54
C ALA A 234 3.84 16.98 9.33
N ARG A 235 4.07 15.82 9.95
CA ARG A 235 5.34 15.53 10.63
C ARG A 235 6.50 15.43 9.65
N MET A 236 6.34 14.72 8.54
CA MET A 236 7.36 14.62 7.50
C MET A 236 7.77 16.02 7.01
N ASN A 237 6.82 16.89 6.72
CA ASN A 237 7.09 18.25 6.29
C ASN A 237 7.88 19.03 7.33
N ARG A 238 7.50 18.92 8.62
CA ARG A 238 8.25 19.55 9.72
C ARG A 238 9.68 19.01 9.83
N GLU A 239 9.88 17.70 9.70
CA GLU A 239 11.22 17.10 9.73
C GLU A 239 12.07 17.56 8.54
N TYR A 240 11.46 17.68 7.36
CA TYR A 240 12.11 18.17 6.15
C TYR A 240 12.59 19.62 6.31
N PHE A 241 11.70 20.52 6.73
CA PHE A 241 12.07 21.92 6.99
C PHE A 241 13.17 22.04 8.04
N ARG A 242 13.09 21.28 9.13
CA ARG A 242 14.14 21.23 10.14
C ARG A 242 15.48 20.78 9.56
N ALA A 243 15.50 19.74 8.75
CA ALA A 243 16.73 19.23 8.14
C ALA A 243 17.35 20.26 7.19
N MET A 244 16.55 20.96 6.40
CA MET A 244 17.03 21.99 5.48
C MET A 244 17.64 23.19 6.23
N LEU A 245 17.06 23.62 7.37
CA LEU A 245 17.60 24.70 8.18
C LEU A 245 18.94 24.34 8.84
N ILE A 246 19.09 23.08 9.30
CA ILE A 246 20.35 22.64 9.96
C ILE A 246 21.46 22.42 8.92
N ALA A 247 21.13 22.05 7.69
CA ALA A 247 22.11 21.83 6.62
C ALA A 247 22.65 23.15 5.99
N SER A 248 22.02 24.29 6.32
CA SER A 248 22.43 25.62 5.83
C SER A 248 23.44 26.32 6.78
N ASP A 249 23.77 25.73 7.92
CA ASP A 249 24.81 26.16 8.87
C ASP A 249 26.08 25.29 8.67
#